data_12cd7f52b322080816ad5961a32ac8ea
#
_entry.id   12cd7f52b322080816ad5961a32ac8ea
#
_cell.length_a   1.000
_cell.length_b   1.000
_cell.length_c   1.000
_cell.angle_alpha   90.00
_cell.angle_beta   90.00
_cell.angle_gamma   90.00
#
_symmetry.space_group_name_H-M   'P 1'
#
loop_
_entity.id
_entity.type
_entity.pdbx_description
1 polymer ?
#
loop_
_entity_poly.entity_id
_entity_poly.type
_entity_poly.pdbx_seq_one_letter_code
_entity_poly.pdbx_strand_id
1 'polypeptide(L)'
;MEGDMFKKMTTAFTILAFFVFSTSCFHIHKTVRRSTEWIARKGTIAEIVGIQTKSGEYIEFRKGHPAMILGDSVVGETLKATEIDKADIQKLVTDGKKKIEEIVTKDGKKYTMISTVEENEKIVRVMDYSAVSVPLSDIQLVSIRTTDVGMTVLAHGLIIGGVTLIIGLVVVSAVNSAWNSSTEDVHSCPFIYSFDGEHYVFDAEPYGAAVCRGLKRTEWAAMDNLKDVNGQYKVLVANELDETQYTDELKLIAVDHPRDVKIVPDTSGRIHTFARPSPPLKATDGKGRDILPLVGKNDKIFWVSRVEEKDPEKKDDLRDELILEFPKPAGATQAKLLGNAWTTMWGSMVAKKFLEARGSGLSQWVADVNGRGPAYNKVMSWYMNEELYLLKVWVETKDGWKVKGMINGGGPCISKDKAYILDISDVAGKVLKIKLRPPVNFWMLNHLAVDYSQDVPVRAVELSAVTAIDQNGQDVRARLAAMDDDCLVAPNRGDRAEITFLAPAQADGLERTILLKASGYYDIHLDAGGEPQTEIIEKMDNEPGFAVQFALKEYLKWEASLRARAEKH
;
A
#
# COMPACT_ATOMS: atom_id res chain seq x y z
N MET A 1 6.19 26.40 35.84
CA MET A 1 5.12 25.39 35.83
C MET A 1 4.43 25.29 34.46
N GLU A 2 4.13 26.41 33.78
CA GLU A 2 3.49 26.37 32.44
C GLU A 2 4.34 25.76 31.31
N GLY A 3 5.67 25.95 31.35
CA GLY A 3 6.55 25.38 30.31
C GLY A 3 6.71 23.86 30.34
N ASP A 4 6.53 23.26 31.53
CA ASP A 4 6.65 21.78 31.66
C ASP A 4 5.36 21.06 31.30
N MET A 5 4.22 21.70 31.55
CA MET A 5 2.91 21.21 31.12
C MET A 5 2.76 21.28 29.59
N PHE A 6 3.26 22.34 28.96
CA PHE A 6 3.26 22.52 27.51
C PHE A 6 4.16 21.46 26.84
N LYS A 7 5.37 21.20 27.37
CA LYS A 7 6.25 20.11 26.91
C LYS A 7 5.59 18.74 27.01
N LYS A 8 4.94 18.43 28.12
CA LYS A 8 4.26 17.13 28.35
C LYS A 8 3.05 16.97 27.41
N MET A 9 2.28 18.03 27.17
CA MET A 9 1.19 18.00 26.18
C MET A 9 1.72 17.84 24.74
N THR A 10 2.79 18.54 24.38
CA THR A 10 3.40 18.42 23.05
C THR A 10 3.96 17.01 22.84
N THR A 11 4.64 16.45 23.85
CA THR A 11 5.18 15.08 23.81
C THR A 11 4.08 14.02 23.70
N ALA A 12 2.99 14.16 24.48
CA ALA A 12 1.86 13.24 24.41
C ALA A 12 1.15 13.30 23.05
N PHE A 13 1.03 14.49 22.48
CA PHE A 13 0.42 14.69 21.16
C PHE A 13 1.32 14.17 20.02
N THR A 14 2.64 14.33 20.15
CA THR A 14 3.62 13.80 19.20
C THR A 14 3.63 12.28 19.22
N ILE A 15 3.55 11.65 20.40
CA ILE A 15 3.45 10.19 20.55
C ILE A 15 2.14 9.67 19.96
N LEU A 16 1.02 10.36 20.19
CA LEU A 16 -0.28 9.98 19.62
C LEU A 16 -0.29 10.12 18.09
N ALA A 17 0.28 11.21 17.56
CA ALA A 17 0.46 11.42 16.13
C ALA A 17 1.37 10.33 15.54
N PHE A 18 2.49 10.01 16.17
CA PHE A 18 3.41 8.96 15.73
C PHE A 18 2.74 7.58 15.66
N PHE A 19 1.94 7.20 16.65
CA PHE A 19 1.18 5.94 16.63
C PHE A 19 0.09 5.91 15.56
N VAL A 20 -0.53 7.03 15.26
CA VAL A 20 -1.54 7.13 14.18
C VAL A 20 -0.88 7.06 12.80
N PHE A 21 0.32 7.60 12.65
CA PHE A 21 1.03 7.65 11.36
C PHE A 21 1.90 6.43 11.07
N SER A 22 2.39 5.71 12.07
CA SER A 22 3.25 4.53 11.88
C SER A 22 2.49 3.25 11.48
N THR A 23 1.17 3.23 11.60
CA THR A 23 0.35 2.03 11.34
C THR A 23 -0.47 2.09 10.05
N SER A 24 -0.48 3.21 9.33
CA SER A 24 -1.21 3.33 8.07
C SER A 24 -0.49 4.29 7.13
N CYS A 25 -0.19 3.83 5.94
CA CYS A 25 0.25 4.70 4.85
C CYS A 25 -0.71 5.90 4.73
N PHE A 26 -0.33 7.04 5.27
CA PHE A 26 -0.80 8.40 5.04
C PHE A 26 -2.32 8.67 4.89
N HIS A 27 -3.19 7.84 5.48
CA HIS A 27 -4.61 8.06 5.42
C HIS A 27 -5.14 8.51 6.78
N ILE A 28 -5.57 9.77 6.88
CA ILE A 28 -6.36 10.21 8.02
C ILE A 28 -7.75 9.61 7.85
N HIS A 29 -8.13 8.76 8.77
CA HIS A 29 -9.44 8.12 8.75
C HIS A 29 -10.43 8.92 9.58
N LYS A 30 -11.64 9.10 9.05
CA LYS A 30 -12.79 9.58 9.79
C LYS A 30 -13.84 8.50 9.90
N THR A 31 -14.59 8.55 10.99
CA THR A 31 -15.77 7.71 11.15
C THR A 31 -16.99 8.46 10.60
N VAL A 32 -17.65 7.86 9.64
CA VAL A 32 -18.86 8.42 9.02
C VAL A 32 -20.03 7.49 9.33
N ARG A 33 -21.18 8.06 9.74
CA ARG A 33 -22.41 7.29 9.95
C ARG A 33 -23.17 7.15 8.64
N ARG A 34 -23.63 5.93 8.36
CA ARG A 34 -24.38 5.59 7.14
C ARG A 34 -25.62 4.76 7.49
N SER A 35 -26.67 4.82 6.66
CA SER A 35 -27.81 3.93 6.82
C SER A 35 -27.47 2.50 6.38
N THR A 36 -28.21 1.54 6.89
CA THR A 36 -28.11 0.13 6.49
C THR A 36 -28.36 -0.07 4.99
N GLU A 37 -29.26 0.73 4.38
CA GLU A 37 -29.52 0.71 2.93
C GLU A 37 -28.30 1.13 2.11
N TRP A 38 -27.52 2.11 2.60
CA TRP A 38 -26.28 2.53 1.93
C TRP A 38 -25.27 1.40 1.93
N ILE A 39 -25.14 0.66 3.04
CA ILE A 39 -24.22 -0.46 3.16
C ILE A 39 -24.66 -1.64 2.29
N ALA A 40 -25.96 -1.94 2.26
CA ALA A 40 -26.49 -3.00 1.40
C ALA A 40 -26.21 -2.75 -0.10
N ARG A 41 -26.18 -1.48 -0.53
CA ARG A 41 -25.86 -1.10 -1.93
C ARG A 41 -24.37 -1.14 -2.26
N LYS A 42 -23.51 -0.88 -1.27
CA LYS A 42 -22.05 -0.77 -1.48
C LYS A 42 -21.28 -2.08 -1.23
N GLY A 43 -21.94 -3.08 -0.63
CA GLY A 43 -21.30 -4.34 -0.27
C GLY A 43 -20.28 -4.20 0.87
N THR A 44 -19.54 -5.25 1.15
CA THR A 44 -18.61 -5.42 2.28
C THR A 44 -17.31 -4.60 2.20
N ILE A 45 -17.27 -3.51 1.44
CA ILE A 45 -16.04 -2.73 1.19
C ILE A 45 -15.73 -1.73 2.32
N ALA A 46 -16.68 -1.50 3.24
CA ALA A 46 -16.51 -0.51 4.30
C ALA A 46 -16.02 -1.17 5.60
N GLU A 47 -14.97 -0.61 6.18
CA GLU A 47 -14.49 -1.01 7.51
C GLU A 47 -15.51 -0.56 8.57
N ILE A 48 -16.37 -1.47 9.02
CA ILE A 48 -17.40 -1.19 10.04
C ILE A 48 -16.73 -1.16 11.40
N VAL A 49 -16.70 0.02 12.01
CA VAL A 49 -16.06 0.24 13.33
C VAL A 49 -17.07 0.39 14.46
N GLY A 50 -18.36 0.50 14.15
CA GLY A 50 -19.42 0.56 15.15
C GLY A 50 -20.82 0.56 14.52
N ILE A 51 -21.82 0.28 15.33
CA ILE A 51 -23.22 0.34 14.94
C ILE A 51 -24.05 1.04 16.00
N GLN A 52 -25.12 1.72 15.59
CA GLN A 52 -26.16 2.21 16.47
C GLN A 52 -27.43 1.41 16.19
N THR A 53 -27.95 0.77 17.22
CA THR A 53 -29.18 -0.01 17.13
C THR A 53 -30.41 0.92 17.10
N LYS A 54 -31.55 0.40 16.68
CA LYS A 54 -32.86 1.10 16.75
C LYS A 54 -33.29 1.39 18.19
N SER A 55 -32.78 0.63 19.16
CA SER A 55 -32.99 0.89 20.59
C SER A 55 -32.14 2.05 21.14
N GLY A 56 -31.23 2.59 20.32
CA GLY A 56 -30.34 3.70 20.69
C GLY A 56 -28.99 3.27 21.28
N GLU A 57 -28.76 1.97 21.45
CA GLU A 57 -27.47 1.45 21.92
C GLU A 57 -26.40 1.64 20.85
N TYR A 58 -25.20 2.09 21.25
CA TYR A 58 -24.03 2.18 20.37
C TYR A 58 -23.04 1.07 20.72
N ILE A 59 -22.73 0.21 19.75
CA ILE A 59 -21.77 -0.87 19.86
C ILE A 59 -20.54 -0.49 19.05
N GLU A 60 -19.41 -0.33 19.71
CA GLU A 60 -18.13 -0.08 19.08
C GLU A 60 -17.37 -1.42 18.92
N PHE A 61 -16.81 -1.64 17.74
CA PHE A 61 -16.06 -2.85 17.46
C PHE A 61 -14.58 -2.68 17.77
N ARG A 62 -13.93 -3.79 18.04
CA ARG A 62 -12.51 -3.86 18.40
C ARG A 62 -11.65 -3.16 17.37
N LYS A 63 -10.83 -2.22 17.81
CA LYS A 63 -9.92 -1.48 16.93
C LYS A 63 -8.94 -2.45 16.24
N GLY A 64 -8.81 -2.33 14.91
CA GLY A 64 -8.01 -3.24 14.10
C GLY A 64 -8.71 -4.56 13.70
N HIS A 65 -9.94 -4.80 14.20
CA HIS A 65 -10.78 -5.95 13.86
C HIS A 65 -12.16 -5.44 13.43
N PRO A 66 -12.29 -4.90 12.22
CA PRO A 66 -13.56 -4.35 11.75
C PRO A 66 -14.63 -5.44 11.68
N ALA A 67 -15.86 -5.07 11.99
CA ALA A 67 -16.97 -5.97 11.85
C ALA A 67 -17.30 -6.21 10.37
N MET A 68 -17.86 -7.37 10.09
CA MET A 68 -18.24 -7.81 8.75
C MET A 68 -19.73 -8.05 8.67
N ILE A 69 -20.29 -7.91 7.47
CA ILE A 69 -21.67 -8.35 7.21
C ILE A 69 -21.62 -9.83 6.81
N LEU A 70 -22.28 -10.65 7.61
CA LEU A 70 -22.44 -12.09 7.36
C LEU A 70 -23.93 -12.40 7.27
N GLY A 71 -24.40 -12.69 6.06
CA GLY A 71 -25.82 -12.87 5.79
C GLY A 71 -26.60 -11.57 6.02
N ASP A 72 -27.55 -11.62 6.95
CA ASP A 72 -28.43 -10.50 7.35
C ASP A 72 -27.97 -9.78 8.63
N SER A 73 -26.74 -10.04 9.09
CA SER A 73 -26.25 -9.54 10.37
C SER A 73 -24.88 -8.89 10.25
N VAL A 74 -24.59 -7.90 11.10
CA VAL A 74 -23.25 -7.37 11.34
C VAL A 74 -22.61 -8.16 12.47
N VAL A 75 -21.46 -8.77 12.19
CA VAL A 75 -20.71 -9.61 13.15
C VAL A 75 -19.35 -8.98 13.40
N GLY A 76 -19.00 -8.79 14.67
CA GLY A 76 -17.70 -8.24 15.06
C GLY A 76 -17.40 -8.50 16.53
N GLU A 77 -16.21 -8.13 16.97
CA GLU A 77 -15.79 -8.20 18.37
C GLU A 77 -16.02 -6.85 19.06
N THR A 78 -16.69 -6.86 20.18
CA THR A 78 -16.88 -5.67 21.02
C THR A 78 -16.34 -5.90 22.40
N LEU A 79 -15.93 -4.81 23.06
CA LEU A 79 -15.46 -4.84 24.43
C LEU A 79 -16.66 -4.87 25.38
N LYS A 80 -16.80 -5.94 26.14
CA LYS A 80 -17.82 -6.05 27.20
C LYS A 80 -17.18 -5.94 28.56
N ALA A 81 -17.75 -5.09 29.41
CA ALA A 81 -17.40 -5.04 30.81
C ALA A 81 -18.13 -6.18 31.54
N THR A 82 -17.38 -7.04 32.21
CA THR A 82 -17.94 -8.04 33.11
C THR A 82 -17.53 -7.68 34.51
N GLU A 83 -18.48 -7.56 35.42
CA GLU A 83 -18.22 -7.32 36.84
C GLU A 83 -17.95 -8.65 37.53
N ILE A 84 -16.81 -8.76 38.21
CA ILE A 84 -16.40 -9.98 38.92
C ILE A 84 -16.07 -9.58 40.36
N ASP A 85 -16.56 -10.37 41.32
CA ASP A 85 -16.23 -10.17 42.72
C ASP A 85 -14.71 -10.37 42.95
N LYS A 86 -14.08 -9.43 43.64
CA LYS A 86 -12.65 -9.51 44.01
C LYS A 86 -12.27 -10.82 44.71
N ALA A 87 -13.20 -11.44 45.45
CA ALA A 87 -12.99 -12.72 46.09
C ALA A 87 -12.83 -13.89 45.10
N ASP A 88 -13.31 -13.75 43.90
CA ASP A 88 -13.24 -14.77 42.86
C ASP A 88 -12.00 -14.66 41.97
N ILE A 89 -11.19 -13.61 42.16
CA ILE A 89 -10.00 -13.36 41.37
C ILE A 89 -8.78 -13.99 42.04
N GLN A 90 -8.15 -14.88 41.31
CA GLN A 90 -6.84 -15.40 41.67
C GLN A 90 -5.77 -14.44 41.12
N LYS A 91 -5.15 -13.63 42.00
CA LYS A 91 -4.25 -12.55 41.63
C LYS A 91 -2.95 -13.12 41.04
N LEU A 92 -2.67 -12.80 39.79
CA LEU A 92 -1.32 -12.80 39.22
C LEU A 92 -0.78 -11.38 39.28
N VAL A 93 0.03 -11.10 40.28
CA VAL A 93 0.73 -9.83 40.37
C VAL A 93 1.97 -9.92 39.51
N THR A 94 2.06 -9.09 38.55
CA THR A 94 3.33 -8.75 37.93
C THR A 94 3.53 -7.25 38.08
N ASP A 95 4.53 -6.93 38.82
CA ASP A 95 5.20 -5.64 38.87
C ASP A 95 4.34 -4.38 38.91
N GLY A 96 4.30 -3.70 40.07
CA GLY A 96 3.44 -2.58 40.44
C GLY A 96 3.53 -1.29 39.62
N LYS A 97 3.94 -1.35 38.36
CA LYS A 97 4.04 -0.21 37.44
C LYS A 97 3.30 -0.36 36.11
N LYS A 98 2.66 -1.49 35.83
CA LYS A 98 1.93 -1.69 34.58
C LYS A 98 0.42 -1.66 34.77
N LYS A 99 -0.25 -0.86 33.98
CA LYS A 99 -1.70 -0.70 33.91
C LYS A 99 -2.44 -1.87 33.21
N ILE A 100 -1.79 -2.95 32.91
CA ILE A 100 -2.35 -4.12 32.21
C ILE A 100 -1.98 -5.34 33.06
N GLU A 101 -2.97 -6.02 33.62
CA GLU A 101 -2.79 -7.22 34.42
C GLU A 101 -3.61 -8.37 33.80
N GLU A 102 -3.04 -9.55 33.71
CA GLU A 102 -3.83 -10.77 33.46
C GLU A 102 -4.48 -11.19 34.78
N ILE A 103 -5.79 -11.36 34.74
CA ILE A 103 -6.59 -11.86 35.85
C ILE A 103 -7.02 -13.27 35.48
N VAL A 104 -6.79 -14.22 36.42
CA VAL A 104 -7.29 -15.58 36.29
C VAL A 104 -8.36 -15.76 37.35
N THR A 105 -9.57 -16.13 36.95
CA THR A 105 -10.66 -16.46 37.87
C THR A 105 -10.48 -17.85 38.47
N LYS A 106 -11.21 -18.16 39.56
CA LYS A 106 -11.14 -19.47 40.21
C LYS A 106 -11.47 -20.64 39.29
N ASP A 107 -12.25 -20.40 38.25
CA ASP A 107 -12.59 -21.38 37.20
C ASP A 107 -11.53 -21.48 36.07
N GLY A 108 -10.40 -20.77 36.23
CA GLY A 108 -9.28 -20.83 35.27
C GLY A 108 -9.41 -19.95 34.04
N LYS A 109 -10.44 -19.11 33.94
CA LYS A 109 -10.57 -18.17 32.81
C LYS A 109 -9.59 -17.02 32.95
N LYS A 110 -8.94 -16.67 31.86
CA LYS A 110 -7.99 -15.56 31.76
C LYS A 110 -8.67 -14.35 31.17
N TYR A 111 -8.48 -13.21 31.81
CA TYR A 111 -8.97 -11.91 31.36
C TYR A 111 -7.83 -10.90 31.38
N THR A 112 -7.87 -9.95 30.46
CA THR A 112 -6.92 -8.85 30.39
C THR A 112 -7.59 -7.58 30.92
N MET A 113 -7.09 -7.01 32.01
CA MET A 113 -7.63 -5.79 32.58
C MET A 113 -7.00 -4.56 31.93
N ILE A 114 -7.83 -3.65 31.43
CA ILE A 114 -7.39 -2.44 30.70
C ILE A 114 -7.70 -1.15 31.47
N SER A 115 -8.11 -1.18 32.76
CA SER A 115 -8.45 0.04 33.46
C SER A 115 -7.98 0.11 34.91
N THR A 116 -7.91 1.33 35.43
CA THR A 116 -7.55 1.66 36.82
C THR A 116 -8.52 1.03 37.81
N VAL A 117 -7.95 0.32 38.79
CA VAL A 117 -8.67 -0.13 39.98
C VAL A 117 -8.86 1.10 40.87
N GLU A 118 -10.08 1.50 41.16
CA GLU A 118 -10.37 2.41 42.27
C GLU A 118 -10.23 1.62 43.57
N GLU A 119 -9.40 2.11 44.48
CA GLU A 119 -8.90 1.36 45.65
C GLU A 119 -9.96 0.87 46.66
N ASN A 120 -11.23 1.24 46.52
CA ASN A 120 -12.28 0.96 47.49
C ASN A 120 -13.48 0.14 47.01
N GLU A 121 -13.49 -0.34 45.75
CA GLU A 121 -14.61 -1.12 45.27
C GLU A 121 -14.43 -2.64 45.47
N LYS A 122 -15.53 -3.30 45.90
CA LYS A 122 -15.60 -4.77 46.03
C LYS A 122 -15.66 -5.49 44.69
N ILE A 123 -16.00 -4.79 43.61
CA ILE A 123 -16.22 -5.33 42.30
C ILE A 123 -15.11 -4.84 41.38
N VAL A 124 -14.53 -5.73 40.60
CA VAL A 124 -13.55 -5.43 39.53
C VAL A 124 -14.25 -5.54 38.20
N ARG A 125 -14.21 -4.47 37.41
CA ARG A 125 -14.67 -4.51 36.02
C ARG A 125 -13.56 -5.08 35.16
N VAL A 126 -13.86 -6.22 34.54
CA VAL A 126 -12.97 -6.87 33.61
C VAL A 126 -13.52 -6.63 32.21
N MET A 127 -12.67 -6.11 31.34
CA MET A 127 -13.02 -5.85 29.95
C MET A 127 -12.48 -6.99 29.09
N ASP A 128 -13.37 -7.67 28.39
CA ASP A 128 -12.99 -8.73 27.46
C ASP A 128 -13.68 -8.53 26.11
N TYR A 129 -13.04 -9.01 25.05
CA TYR A 129 -13.63 -8.98 23.72
C TYR A 129 -14.54 -10.19 23.51
N SER A 130 -15.78 -9.92 23.18
CA SER A 130 -16.74 -10.96 22.82
C SER A 130 -17.32 -10.72 21.44
N ALA A 131 -17.52 -11.79 20.70
CA ALA A 131 -18.22 -11.73 19.43
C ALA A 131 -19.67 -11.30 19.64
N VAL A 132 -20.14 -10.35 18.82
CA VAL A 132 -21.52 -9.92 18.80
C VAL A 132 -22.04 -10.01 17.36
N SER A 133 -23.27 -10.48 17.23
CA SER A 133 -24.00 -10.51 15.95
C SER A 133 -25.27 -9.70 16.11
N VAL A 134 -25.44 -8.66 15.27
CA VAL A 134 -26.61 -7.78 15.31
C VAL A 134 -27.29 -7.83 13.95
N PRO A 135 -28.57 -8.24 13.88
CA PRO A 135 -29.34 -8.25 12.64
C PRO A 135 -29.38 -6.85 11.99
N LEU A 136 -29.26 -6.79 10.68
CA LEU A 136 -29.37 -5.52 9.93
C LEU A 136 -30.72 -4.83 10.16
N SER A 137 -31.79 -5.62 10.42
CA SER A 137 -33.11 -5.12 10.79
C SER A 137 -33.11 -4.28 12.06
N ASP A 138 -32.18 -4.52 12.99
CA ASP A 138 -32.14 -3.87 14.30
C ASP A 138 -31.16 -2.69 14.32
N ILE A 139 -30.43 -2.49 13.23
CA ILE A 139 -29.45 -1.41 13.10
C ILE A 139 -30.12 -0.16 12.50
N GLN A 140 -29.90 0.97 13.14
CA GLN A 140 -30.31 2.28 12.65
C GLN A 140 -29.23 2.94 11.80
N LEU A 141 -28.00 2.96 12.31
CA LEU A 141 -26.84 3.58 11.65
C LEU A 141 -25.61 2.68 11.80
N VAL A 142 -24.77 2.69 10.77
CA VAL A 142 -23.49 2.02 10.77
C VAL A 142 -22.39 3.07 10.73
N SER A 143 -21.44 2.97 11.64
CA SER A 143 -20.23 3.78 11.67
C SER A 143 -19.16 3.07 10.87
N ILE A 144 -18.72 3.68 9.77
CA ILE A 144 -17.66 3.15 8.92
C ILE A 144 -16.41 4.02 9.03
N ARG A 145 -15.25 3.39 9.00
CA ARG A 145 -14.00 4.09 8.82
C ARG A 145 -13.81 4.38 7.34
N THR A 146 -13.66 5.66 6.99
CA THR A 146 -13.29 6.08 5.65
C THR A 146 -12.02 6.91 5.73
N THR A 147 -11.27 6.96 4.66
CA THR A 147 -10.19 7.94 4.54
C THR A 147 -10.80 9.33 4.64
N ASP A 148 -10.32 10.15 5.57
CA ASP A 148 -10.66 11.57 5.57
C ASP A 148 -9.84 12.28 4.51
N VAL A 149 -10.39 12.31 3.31
CA VAL A 149 -9.77 12.98 2.16
C VAL A 149 -9.59 14.46 2.44
N GLY A 150 -10.54 15.11 3.12
CA GLY A 150 -10.42 16.52 3.51
C GLY A 150 -9.28 16.76 4.48
N MET A 151 -9.12 15.92 5.51
CA MET A 151 -8.01 16.02 6.46
C MET A 151 -6.72 15.46 5.91
N THR A 152 -6.76 14.46 5.05
CA THR A 152 -5.57 13.97 4.32
C THR A 152 -5.08 15.05 3.36
N VAL A 153 -5.95 15.67 2.57
CA VAL A 153 -5.64 16.82 1.71
C VAL A 153 -5.40 18.09 2.52
N LEU A 154 -6.06 18.29 3.66
CA LEU A 154 -5.78 19.42 4.55
C LEU A 154 -4.43 19.26 5.26
N ALA A 155 -4.08 18.06 5.71
CA ALA A 155 -2.74 17.79 6.19
C ALA A 155 -1.69 18.01 5.10
N HIS A 156 -1.99 17.63 3.86
CA HIS A 156 -1.16 17.90 2.68
C HIS A 156 -1.34 19.33 2.17
N GLY A 157 -2.53 19.89 2.20
CA GLY A 157 -2.85 21.23 1.70
C GLY A 157 -2.48 22.38 2.66
N LEU A 158 -2.36 22.14 3.98
CA LEU A 158 -1.79 23.09 4.94
C LEU A 158 -0.27 23.22 4.79
N ILE A 159 0.36 22.20 4.22
CA ILE A 159 1.75 22.27 3.76
C ILE A 159 1.86 23.24 2.56
N ILE A 160 0.80 23.40 1.78
CA ILE A 160 0.77 24.05 0.47
C ILE A 160 0.18 25.49 0.49
N GLY A 161 -0.70 25.80 1.41
CA GLY A 161 -1.41 27.09 1.44
C GLY A 161 -1.10 27.89 2.70
N GLY A 162 -0.17 28.86 2.62
CA GLY A 162 0.10 29.80 3.69
C GLY A 162 -1.14 30.62 4.08
N VAL A 163 -2.00 30.07 4.95
CA VAL A 163 -3.03 30.83 5.66
C VAL A 163 -2.79 30.68 7.15
N THR A 164 -2.35 31.76 7.71
CA THR A 164 -2.07 32.02 9.12
C THR A 164 -3.30 31.86 10.00
N LEU A 165 -3.33 30.78 10.80
CA LEU A 165 -4.06 30.76 12.07
C LEU A 165 -3.18 30.06 13.11
N ILE A 166 -2.91 30.76 14.20
CA ILE A 166 -1.92 30.43 15.24
C ILE A 166 -2.11 29.02 15.85
N ILE A 167 -3.30 28.45 15.80
CA ILE A 167 -3.59 27.08 16.24
C ILE A 167 -3.11 26.05 15.19
N GLY A 168 -3.14 26.39 13.90
CA GLY A 168 -2.62 25.54 12.83
C GLY A 168 -1.10 25.40 12.86
N LEU A 169 -0.37 26.44 13.26
CA LEU A 169 1.10 26.43 13.27
C LEU A 169 1.71 25.44 14.28
N VAL A 170 1.07 25.21 15.41
CA VAL A 170 1.57 24.26 16.43
C VAL A 170 1.31 22.82 15.98
N VAL A 171 0.16 22.56 15.37
CA VAL A 171 -0.19 21.24 14.83
C VAL A 171 0.67 20.94 13.59
N VAL A 172 0.84 21.91 12.70
CA VAL A 172 1.67 21.78 11.49
C VAL A 172 3.15 21.60 11.84
N SER A 173 3.68 22.31 12.83
CA SER A 173 5.09 22.12 13.24
C SER A 173 5.33 20.79 13.93
N ALA A 174 4.37 20.28 14.73
CA ALA A 174 4.45 18.97 15.36
C ALA A 174 4.27 17.85 14.34
N VAL A 175 3.35 18.00 13.39
CA VAL A 175 3.16 17.07 12.27
C VAL A 175 4.37 17.09 11.33
N ASN A 176 4.92 18.25 10.98
CA ASN A 176 6.13 18.36 10.16
C ASN A 176 7.37 17.78 10.85
N SER A 177 7.54 17.96 12.15
CA SER A 177 8.68 17.38 12.87
C SER A 177 8.55 15.86 13.03
N ALA A 178 7.34 15.34 13.30
CA ALA A 178 7.07 13.90 13.31
C ALA A 178 7.18 13.29 11.90
N TRP A 179 6.71 14.00 10.88
CA TRP A 179 6.85 13.62 9.48
C TRP A 179 8.32 13.61 9.05
N ASN A 180 9.06 14.68 9.30
CA ASN A 180 10.47 14.75 8.95
C ASN A 180 11.31 13.67 9.63
N SER A 181 11.04 13.34 10.90
CA SER A 181 11.78 12.32 11.62
C SER A 181 11.43 10.87 11.21
N SER A 182 10.25 10.64 10.63
CA SER A 182 9.80 9.30 10.20
C SER A 182 9.92 9.05 8.70
N THR A 183 10.05 10.10 7.89
CA THR A 183 10.15 10.01 6.42
C THR A 183 11.54 10.28 5.86
N GLU A 184 12.53 10.61 6.69
CA GLU A 184 13.92 10.80 6.26
C GLU A 184 14.49 9.57 5.51
N ASP A 185 13.92 8.40 5.77
CA ASP A 185 14.40 7.14 5.19
C ASP A 185 13.50 6.59 4.08
N VAL A 186 12.35 7.20 3.81
CA VAL A 186 11.39 6.72 2.80
C VAL A 186 11.52 7.56 1.53
N HIS A 187 11.73 6.91 0.41
CA HIS A 187 11.77 7.51 -0.91
C HIS A 187 10.81 6.77 -1.82
N SER A 188 10.08 7.50 -2.63
CA SER A 188 9.04 6.97 -3.48
C SER A 188 8.88 7.83 -4.72
N CYS A 189 8.05 7.40 -5.64
CA CYS A 189 7.74 8.07 -6.89
C CYS A 189 6.83 9.29 -6.65
N PRO A 190 6.52 10.10 -7.68
CA PRO A 190 5.52 11.14 -7.53
C PRO A 190 4.18 10.57 -7.10
N PHE A 191 3.50 11.35 -6.30
CA PHE A 191 2.15 11.06 -5.87
C PHE A 191 1.17 11.67 -6.87
N ILE A 192 0.30 10.84 -7.43
CA ILE A 192 -0.74 11.27 -8.36
C ILE A 192 -2.08 11.24 -7.66
N TYR A 193 -2.75 12.38 -7.64
CA TYR A 193 -4.06 12.55 -7.04
C TYR A 193 -5.11 12.79 -8.12
N SER A 194 -6.26 12.14 -7.98
CA SER A 194 -7.45 12.31 -8.80
C SER A 194 -8.44 13.26 -8.13
N PHE A 195 -9.03 14.17 -8.89
CA PHE A 195 -10.16 14.96 -8.40
C PHE A 195 -11.45 14.15 -8.49
N ASP A 196 -12.09 13.90 -7.34
CA ASP A 196 -13.31 13.08 -7.24
C ASP A 196 -14.62 13.88 -7.37
N GLY A 197 -14.50 15.18 -7.64
CA GLY A 197 -15.61 16.14 -7.69
C GLY A 197 -15.70 17.03 -6.46
N GLU A 198 -15.02 16.68 -5.38
CA GLU A 198 -14.97 17.47 -4.15
C GLU A 198 -13.53 17.70 -3.69
N HIS A 199 -12.68 16.66 -3.79
CA HIS A 199 -11.31 16.67 -3.26
C HIS A 199 -10.34 15.95 -4.20
N TYR A 200 -9.06 16.22 -4.03
CA TYR A 200 -7.99 15.42 -4.60
C TYR A 200 -7.73 14.18 -3.74
N VAL A 201 -7.82 12.99 -4.33
CA VAL A 201 -7.65 11.68 -3.67
C VAL A 201 -6.40 11.02 -4.23
N PHE A 202 -5.50 10.54 -3.37
CA PHE A 202 -4.33 9.78 -3.81
C PHE A 202 -4.76 8.54 -4.60
N ASP A 203 -4.27 8.39 -5.83
CA ASP A 203 -4.80 7.40 -6.76
C ASP A 203 -3.74 6.63 -7.53
N ALA A 204 -2.51 7.14 -7.67
CA ALA A 204 -1.43 6.39 -8.28
C ALA A 204 -0.05 6.83 -7.78
N GLU A 205 0.91 5.92 -7.88
CA GLU A 205 2.32 6.10 -7.55
C GLU A 205 3.16 5.45 -8.66
N PRO A 206 3.42 6.15 -9.77
CA PRO A 206 4.10 5.58 -10.93
C PRO A 206 5.61 5.45 -10.73
N TYR A 207 6.23 4.63 -11.58
CA TYR A 207 7.66 4.39 -11.78
C TYR A 207 8.52 4.10 -10.55
N GLY A 208 7.99 3.32 -9.57
CA GLY A 208 8.77 2.80 -8.44
C GLY A 208 10.08 2.13 -8.88
N ALA A 209 11.15 2.33 -8.11
CA ALA A 209 12.50 1.88 -8.39
C ALA A 209 13.21 2.50 -9.61
N ALA A 210 12.64 3.53 -10.26
CA ALA A 210 13.29 4.27 -11.33
C ALA A 210 14.20 5.38 -10.76
N VAL A 211 15.22 5.01 -9.99
CA VAL A 211 16.07 5.91 -9.19
C VAL A 211 17.13 6.67 -9.98
N CYS A 212 17.05 6.70 -11.30
CA CYS A 212 17.84 7.55 -12.20
C CYS A 212 17.28 7.46 -13.62
N ARG A 213 17.69 8.37 -14.50
CA ARG A 213 17.19 8.46 -15.88
C ARG A 213 17.35 7.15 -16.67
N GLY A 214 18.44 6.43 -16.51
CA GLY A 214 18.66 5.16 -17.21
C GLY A 214 17.65 4.07 -16.85
N LEU A 215 17.01 4.19 -15.68
CA LEU A 215 15.94 3.31 -15.19
C LEU A 215 14.54 3.90 -15.41
N LYS A 216 14.42 5.00 -16.18
CA LYS A 216 13.14 5.61 -16.55
C LYS A 216 12.17 4.54 -17.07
N ARG A 217 10.94 4.58 -16.61
CA ARG A 217 9.90 3.63 -17.02
C ARG A 217 8.54 4.30 -17.18
N THR A 218 7.69 3.66 -17.96
CA THR A 218 6.29 4.03 -18.08
C THR A 218 5.45 3.15 -17.19
N GLU A 219 4.54 3.77 -16.46
CA GLU A 219 3.57 3.11 -15.62
C GLU A 219 2.16 3.35 -16.15
N TRP A 220 1.33 2.32 -16.03
CA TRP A 220 -0.08 2.35 -16.42
C TRP A 220 -0.91 1.96 -15.21
N ALA A 221 -1.93 2.75 -14.87
CA ALA A 221 -2.73 2.52 -13.68
C ALA A 221 -4.19 2.96 -13.88
N ALA A 222 -5.14 2.21 -13.35
CA ALA A 222 -6.53 2.67 -13.29
C ALA A 222 -6.67 3.81 -12.29
N MET A 223 -7.32 4.90 -12.68
CA MET A 223 -7.61 6.06 -11.84
C MET A 223 -9.00 5.88 -11.24
N ASP A 224 -9.07 5.12 -10.13
CA ASP A 224 -10.33 4.65 -9.55
C ASP A 224 -11.18 5.77 -8.94
N ASN A 225 -10.53 6.88 -8.56
CA ASN A 225 -11.19 8.03 -7.91
C ASN A 225 -11.44 9.21 -8.86
N LEU A 226 -10.94 9.16 -10.09
CA LEU A 226 -11.04 10.27 -11.03
C LEU A 226 -12.46 10.37 -11.60
N LYS A 227 -13.07 11.55 -11.48
CA LYS A 227 -14.42 11.81 -12.01
C LYS A 227 -14.43 12.92 -13.06
N ASP A 228 -15.36 12.77 -14.00
CA ASP A 228 -15.73 13.87 -14.88
C ASP A 228 -16.50 14.93 -14.08
N VAL A 229 -15.94 16.14 -14.06
CA VAL A 229 -16.60 17.31 -13.46
C VAL A 229 -16.70 18.40 -14.53
N ASN A 230 -17.91 18.67 -14.98
CA ASN A 230 -18.20 19.64 -16.03
C ASN A 230 -17.43 19.41 -17.34
N GLY A 231 -17.29 18.14 -17.76
CA GLY A 231 -16.56 17.79 -18.98
C GLY A 231 -15.04 17.79 -18.83
N GLN A 232 -14.52 17.72 -17.61
CA GLN A 232 -13.11 17.75 -17.32
C GLN A 232 -12.68 16.69 -16.30
N TYR A 233 -11.48 16.15 -16.52
CA TYR A 233 -10.73 15.38 -15.53
C TYR A 233 -9.60 16.24 -14.98
N LYS A 234 -9.41 16.24 -13.65
CA LYS A 234 -8.30 16.97 -13.01
C LYS A 234 -7.42 16.01 -12.22
N VAL A 235 -6.13 16.15 -12.43
CA VAL A 235 -5.08 15.36 -11.78
C VAL A 235 -4.07 16.31 -11.16
N LEU A 236 -3.58 15.97 -9.96
CA LEU A 236 -2.49 16.67 -9.31
C LEU A 236 -1.28 15.74 -9.22
N VAL A 237 -0.14 16.17 -9.74
CA VAL A 237 1.16 15.51 -9.55
C VAL A 237 1.89 16.25 -8.44
N ALA A 238 2.39 15.55 -7.43
CA ALA A 238 3.06 16.18 -6.30
C ALA A 238 4.31 15.40 -5.86
N ASN A 239 5.36 16.13 -5.53
CA ASN A 239 6.53 15.63 -4.83
C ASN A 239 6.31 15.76 -3.32
N GLU A 240 6.09 14.64 -2.63
CA GLU A 240 5.82 14.61 -1.20
C GLU A 240 7.07 14.24 -0.37
N LEU A 241 8.20 13.93 -1.02
CA LEU A 241 9.40 13.38 -0.41
C LEU A 241 10.66 14.19 -0.72
N ASP A 242 11.75 13.89 -0.02
CA ASP A 242 13.04 14.58 -0.23
C ASP A 242 13.83 13.90 -1.37
N GLU A 243 13.38 14.19 -2.57
CA GLU A 243 13.96 13.70 -3.83
C GLU A 243 13.66 14.67 -4.96
N THR A 244 14.36 14.58 -6.07
CA THR A 244 14.00 15.28 -7.31
C THR A 244 13.23 14.35 -8.22
N GLN A 245 12.02 14.70 -8.58
CA GLN A 245 11.16 13.91 -9.47
C GLN A 245 11.14 14.50 -10.89
N TYR A 246 11.15 13.60 -11.86
CA TYR A 246 11.15 13.93 -13.29
C TYR A 246 9.98 13.20 -13.97
N THR A 247 8.95 13.94 -14.34
CA THR A 247 7.81 13.42 -15.11
C THR A 247 7.95 13.85 -16.57
N ASP A 248 8.21 12.90 -17.45
CA ASP A 248 8.49 13.13 -18.88
C ASP A 248 7.21 13.09 -19.73
N GLU A 249 6.30 12.17 -19.43
CA GLU A 249 5.00 12.10 -20.10
C GLU A 249 3.91 11.82 -19.07
N LEU A 250 2.76 12.50 -19.20
CA LEU A 250 1.56 12.19 -18.44
C LEU A 250 0.32 12.38 -19.30
N LYS A 251 -0.41 11.28 -19.51
CA LYS A 251 -1.65 11.25 -20.28
C LYS A 251 -2.71 10.43 -19.57
N LEU A 252 -3.94 10.65 -19.93
CA LEU A 252 -5.07 9.79 -19.56
C LEU A 252 -5.57 9.03 -20.76
N ILE A 253 -6.09 7.82 -20.55
CA ILE A 253 -6.78 7.04 -21.56
C ILE A 253 -8.20 6.78 -21.06
N ALA A 254 -9.19 7.32 -21.74
CA ALA A 254 -10.60 7.04 -21.49
C ALA A 254 -10.98 5.76 -22.24
N VAL A 255 -11.39 4.73 -21.50
CA VAL A 255 -11.76 3.42 -22.05
C VAL A 255 -13.24 3.19 -21.80
N ASP A 256 -14.05 3.22 -22.86
CA ASP A 256 -15.46 2.86 -22.81
C ASP A 256 -15.61 1.36 -23.06
N HIS A 257 -16.32 0.66 -22.17
CA HIS A 257 -16.40 -0.80 -22.15
C HIS A 257 -17.76 -1.31 -21.64
N PRO A 258 -18.15 -2.55 -21.94
CA PRO A 258 -19.35 -3.16 -21.36
C PRO A 258 -19.27 -3.20 -19.83
N ARG A 259 -20.42 -3.10 -19.17
CA ARG A 259 -20.55 -3.01 -17.72
C ARG A 259 -20.02 -4.23 -16.96
N ASP A 260 -20.03 -5.40 -17.59
CA ASP A 260 -19.68 -6.70 -17.00
C ASP A 260 -18.20 -7.08 -17.17
N VAL A 261 -17.36 -6.17 -17.66
CA VAL A 261 -15.93 -6.41 -17.81
C VAL A 261 -15.10 -5.37 -17.03
N LYS A 262 -14.03 -5.82 -16.44
CA LYS A 262 -13.02 -4.96 -15.80
C LYS A 262 -11.89 -4.66 -16.79
N ILE A 263 -11.48 -3.41 -16.85
CA ILE A 263 -10.35 -2.95 -17.66
C ILE A 263 -9.08 -3.00 -16.83
N VAL A 264 -8.06 -3.68 -17.34
CA VAL A 264 -6.77 -3.80 -16.67
C VAL A 264 -5.65 -3.66 -17.70
N PRO A 265 -4.74 -2.69 -17.55
CA PRO A 265 -3.58 -2.58 -18.41
C PRO A 265 -2.51 -3.62 -18.05
N ASP A 266 -1.77 -4.09 -19.04
CA ASP A 266 -0.51 -4.77 -18.80
C ASP A 266 0.66 -3.77 -18.65
N THR A 267 1.87 -4.28 -18.44
CA THR A 267 3.06 -3.45 -18.26
C THR A 267 3.51 -2.70 -19.50
N SER A 268 3.01 -3.08 -20.67
CA SER A 268 3.24 -2.38 -21.95
C SER A 268 2.16 -1.34 -22.28
N GLY A 269 1.09 -1.30 -21.47
CA GLY A 269 -0.07 -0.45 -21.68
C GLY A 269 -1.14 -1.05 -22.58
N ARG A 270 -0.99 -2.30 -23.00
CA ARG A 270 -2.06 -3.00 -23.70
C ARG A 270 -3.22 -3.23 -22.75
N ILE A 271 -4.40 -2.91 -23.20
CA ILE A 271 -5.64 -3.03 -22.43
C ILE A 271 -6.18 -4.45 -22.56
N HIS A 272 -6.43 -5.07 -21.41
CA HIS A 272 -7.09 -6.36 -21.30
C HIS A 272 -8.43 -6.24 -20.61
N THR A 273 -9.38 -7.06 -20.99
CA THR A 273 -10.70 -7.14 -20.37
C THR A 273 -10.83 -8.42 -19.56
N PHE A 274 -11.30 -8.30 -18.33
CA PHE A 274 -11.54 -9.41 -17.43
C PHE A 274 -13.05 -9.55 -17.22
N ALA A 275 -13.66 -10.59 -17.79
CA ALA A 275 -15.08 -10.84 -17.67
C ALA A 275 -15.42 -11.81 -16.54
N ARG A 276 -14.54 -12.76 -16.25
CA ARG A 276 -14.76 -13.81 -15.26
C ARG A 276 -13.49 -14.15 -14.49
N PRO A 277 -12.86 -13.18 -13.82
CA PRO A 277 -11.68 -13.47 -13.02
C PRO A 277 -12.04 -14.41 -11.86
N SER A 278 -11.34 -15.52 -11.77
CA SER A 278 -11.54 -16.54 -10.73
C SER A 278 -10.39 -16.47 -9.74
N PRO A 279 -10.65 -16.37 -8.43
CA PRO A 279 -9.62 -16.46 -7.41
C PRO A 279 -9.01 -17.87 -7.37
N PRO A 280 -7.90 -18.08 -6.66
CA PRO A 280 -7.37 -19.41 -6.43
C PRO A 280 -8.40 -20.32 -5.74
N LEU A 281 -8.41 -21.59 -6.09
CA LEU A 281 -9.13 -22.65 -5.35
C LEU A 281 -8.42 -22.96 -4.03
N LYS A 282 -7.09 -22.80 -4.04
CA LYS A 282 -6.20 -23.03 -2.91
C LYS A 282 -4.98 -22.14 -3.05
N ALA A 283 -4.52 -21.60 -1.93
CA ALA A 283 -3.27 -20.85 -1.84
C ALA A 283 -2.56 -21.22 -0.54
N THR A 284 -1.30 -21.65 -0.64
CA THR A 284 -0.50 -22.04 0.53
C THR A 284 0.88 -21.42 0.48
N ASP A 285 1.45 -21.14 1.64
CA ASP A 285 2.87 -20.78 1.77
C ASP A 285 3.76 -22.03 1.85
N GLY A 286 5.08 -21.83 1.88
CA GLY A 286 6.08 -22.90 1.95
C GLY A 286 6.02 -23.77 3.21
N LYS A 287 5.28 -23.35 4.24
CA LYS A 287 4.99 -24.13 5.46
C LYS A 287 3.64 -24.84 5.39
N GLY A 288 2.95 -24.76 4.25
CA GLY A 288 1.63 -25.37 4.03
C GLY A 288 0.47 -24.63 4.69
N ARG A 289 0.66 -23.42 5.21
CA ARG A 289 -0.40 -22.61 5.80
C ARG A 289 -1.31 -22.06 4.70
N ASP A 290 -2.62 -22.03 4.97
CA ASP A 290 -3.59 -21.43 4.07
C ASP A 290 -3.43 -19.89 4.04
N ILE A 291 -3.15 -19.36 2.87
CA ILE A 291 -3.03 -17.92 2.61
C ILE A 291 -4.13 -17.40 1.67
N LEU A 292 -5.08 -18.24 1.28
CA LEU A 292 -6.17 -17.86 0.39
C LEU A 292 -6.95 -16.63 0.89
N PRO A 293 -7.24 -16.47 2.20
CA PRO A 293 -7.90 -15.27 2.71
C PRO A 293 -7.13 -13.97 2.45
N LEU A 294 -5.81 -14.04 2.25
CA LEU A 294 -4.93 -12.88 2.08
C LEU A 294 -4.71 -12.51 0.60
N VAL A 295 -4.92 -13.47 -0.32
CA VAL A 295 -4.61 -13.27 -1.76
C VAL A 295 -5.79 -13.53 -2.69
N GLY A 296 -6.94 -13.93 -2.14
CA GLY A 296 -8.12 -14.30 -2.92
C GLY A 296 -9.11 -13.17 -3.19
N LYS A 297 -8.96 -12.01 -2.56
CA LYS A 297 -9.89 -10.88 -2.67
C LYS A 297 -9.15 -9.56 -2.74
N ASN A 298 -9.71 -8.61 -3.47
CA ASN A 298 -9.22 -7.23 -3.47
C ASN A 298 -9.87 -6.43 -2.34
N ASP A 299 -9.42 -6.65 -1.11
CA ASP A 299 -9.99 -6.07 0.12
C ASP A 299 -8.97 -5.29 0.96
N LYS A 300 -7.76 -5.08 0.42
CA LYS A 300 -6.62 -4.43 1.11
C LYS A 300 -6.08 -5.22 2.31
N ILE A 301 -6.49 -6.49 2.47
CA ILE A 301 -5.82 -7.46 3.33
C ILE A 301 -4.81 -8.18 2.44
N PHE A 302 -3.57 -8.22 2.84
CA PHE A 302 -2.50 -8.72 1.98
C PHE A 302 -1.59 -9.72 2.69
N TRP A 303 -1.02 -10.59 1.91
CA TRP A 303 0.07 -11.44 2.34
C TRP A 303 1.38 -10.65 2.35
N VAL A 304 2.16 -10.83 3.39
CA VAL A 304 3.54 -10.37 3.51
C VAL A 304 4.36 -11.42 4.27
N SER A 305 5.67 -11.45 4.03
CA SER A 305 6.58 -12.36 4.75
C SER A 305 6.53 -12.14 6.26
N ARG A 306 6.64 -13.23 7.00
CA ARG A 306 6.83 -13.20 8.46
C ARG A 306 8.32 -13.15 8.76
N VAL A 307 8.83 -11.94 8.95
CA VAL A 307 10.27 -11.69 9.15
C VAL A 307 10.78 -12.36 10.41
N GLU A 308 9.97 -12.43 11.46
CA GLU A 308 10.27 -13.09 12.73
C GLU A 308 10.52 -14.61 12.63
N GLU A 309 10.09 -15.21 11.53
CA GLU A 309 10.30 -16.62 11.22
C GLU A 309 11.55 -16.88 10.39
N LYS A 310 12.34 -15.84 10.09
CA LYS A 310 13.49 -15.89 9.17
C LYS A 310 14.81 -15.72 9.88
N ASP A 311 15.82 -16.48 9.43
CA ASP A 311 17.19 -16.38 9.91
C ASP A 311 18.05 -15.66 8.85
N PRO A 312 18.48 -14.41 9.09
CA PRO A 312 19.26 -13.65 8.12
C PRO A 312 20.64 -14.28 7.80
N GLU A 313 21.09 -15.25 8.59
CA GLU A 313 22.35 -15.95 8.32
C GLU A 313 22.16 -17.18 7.41
N LYS A 314 20.91 -17.60 7.18
CA LYS A 314 20.59 -18.75 6.31
C LYS A 314 20.09 -18.26 4.96
N LYS A 315 20.94 -18.29 3.93
CA LYS A 315 20.57 -17.85 2.57
C LYS A 315 19.35 -18.57 1.99
N ASP A 316 19.18 -19.85 2.28
CA ASP A 316 18.05 -20.65 1.78
C ASP A 316 16.70 -20.24 2.39
N ASP A 317 16.70 -19.52 3.51
CA ASP A 317 15.50 -19.07 4.20
C ASP A 317 15.06 -17.65 3.80
N LEU A 318 15.80 -16.98 2.91
CA LEU A 318 15.57 -15.58 2.54
C LEU A 318 14.46 -15.37 1.50
N ARG A 319 13.77 -16.44 1.12
CA ARG A 319 12.62 -16.38 0.21
C ARG A 319 11.46 -17.16 0.78
N ASP A 320 10.27 -16.63 0.61
CA ASP A 320 9.06 -17.40 0.79
C ASP A 320 8.74 -18.20 -0.49
N GLU A 321 7.91 -19.20 -0.36
CA GLU A 321 7.35 -19.91 -1.51
C GLU A 321 5.83 -19.95 -1.38
N LEU A 322 5.13 -19.45 -2.38
CA LEU A 322 3.67 -19.43 -2.41
C LEU A 322 3.20 -20.29 -3.58
N ILE A 323 2.28 -21.19 -3.33
CA ILE A 323 1.64 -22.02 -4.35
C ILE A 323 0.17 -21.68 -4.42
N LEU A 324 -0.27 -21.28 -5.63
CA LEU A 324 -1.66 -20.94 -5.92
C LEU A 324 -2.20 -21.92 -6.97
N GLU A 325 -3.36 -22.48 -6.72
CA GLU A 325 -4.03 -23.44 -7.62
C GLU A 325 -5.31 -22.80 -8.17
N PHE A 326 -5.42 -22.75 -9.49
CA PHE A 326 -6.58 -22.19 -10.19
C PHE A 326 -7.27 -23.25 -11.04
N PRO A 327 -8.60 -23.15 -11.26
CA PRO A 327 -9.27 -24.04 -12.20
C PRO A 327 -8.77 -23.74 -13.61
N LYS A 328 -8.41 -24.76 -14.38
CA LYS A 328 -8.00 -24.63 -15.80
C LYS A 328 -9.03 -25.26 -16.70
N PRO A 329 -9.70 -24.50 -17.57
CA PRO A 329 -10.60 -25.05 -18.58
C PRO A 329 -9.87 -25.97 -19.56
N ALA A 330 -10.59 -26.98 -20.04
CA ALA A 330 -10.05 -27.86 -21.09
C ALA A 330 -9.72 -27.06 -22.34
N GLY A 331 -8.55 -27.33 -22.93
CA GLY A 331 -8.09 -26.64 -24.15
C GLY A 331 -7.58 -25.22 -23.95
N ALA A 332 -7.57 -24.68 -22.74
CA ALA A 332 -6.99 -23.36 -22.49
C ALA A 332 -5.48 -23.38 -22.70
N THR A 333 -5.01 -22.51 -23.61
CA THR A 333 -3.58 -22.33 -23.95
C THR A 333 -3.01 -21.03 -23.42
N GLN A 334 -3.87 -20.11 -22.95
CA GLN A 334 -3.49 -18.83 -22.38
C GLN A 334 -4.33 -18.55 -21.12
N ALA A 335 -3.73 -17.88 -20.14
CA ALA A 335 -4.42 -17.36 -18.97
C ALA A 335 -4.02 -15.88 -18.77
N LYS A 336 -4.99 -15.04 -18.45
CA LYS A 336 -4.77 -13.67 -18.00
C LYS A 336 -4.69 -13.70 -16.47
N LEU A 337 -3.52 -13.53 -15.90
CA LEU A 337 -3.34 -13.35 -14.47
C LEU A 337 -3.60 -11.90 -14.10
N LEU A 338 -4.61 -11.66 -13.28
CA LEU A 338 -4.84 -10.40 -12.59
C LEU A 338 -3.99 -10.39 -11.33
N GLY A 339 -3.09 -9.42 -11.22
CA GLY A 339 -2.22 -9.28 -10.06
C GLY A 339 -2.38 -7.90 -9.41
N ASN A 340 -2.72 -7.89 -8.12
CA ASN A 340 -2.69 -6.71 -7.27
C ASN A 340 -1.57 -6.90 -6.24
N ALA A 341 -0.40 -6.36 -6.57
CA ALA A 341 0.83 -6.56 -5.80
C ALA A 341 1.68 -5.30 -5.83
N TRP A 342 2.39 -5.03 -4.73
CA TRP A 342 3.31 -3.91 -4.62
C TRP A 342 4.44 -4.22 -3.64
N THR A 343 5.43 -3.34 -3.55
CA THR A 343 6.54 -3.50 -2.60
C THR A 343 6.15 -2.97 -1.22
N THR A 344 6.79 -3.47 -0.17
CA THR A 344 6.69 -2.89 1.17
C THR A 344 7.42 -1.54 1.23
N MET A 345 7.21 -0.78 2.30
CA MET A 345 8.02 0.42 2.60
C MET A 345 9.51 0.13 2.63
N TRP A 346 9.89 -1.08 3.02
CA TRP A 346 11.26 -1.55 2.99
C TRP A 346 11.84 -1.60 1.57
N GLY A 347 11.01 -1.88 0.55
CA GLY A 347 11.43 -1.84 -0.85
C GLY A 347 11.99 -0.47 -1.25
N SER A 348 11.39 0.60 -0.77
CA SER A 348 11.88 1.97 -0.98
C SER A 348 13.22 2.21 -0.26
N MET A 349 13.31 1.82 1.01
CA MET A 349 14.54 2.01 1.80
C MET A 349 15.72 1.20 1.30
N VAL A 350 15.49 -0.01 0.78
CA VAL A 350 16.57 -0.84 0.27
C VAL A 350 17.22 -0.24 -0.97
N ALA A 351 16.46 0.44 -1.82
CA ALA A 351 17.03 1.17 -2.96
C ALA A 351 17.99 2.26 -2.49
N LYS A 352 17.60 3.04 -1.47
CA LYS A 352 18.48 4.03 -0.83
C LYS A 352 19.76 3.39 -0.33
N LYS A 353 19.66 2.28 0.43
CA LYS A 353 20.83 1.58 0.98
C LYS A 353 21.79 1.08 -0.10
N PHE A 354 21.29 0.62 -1.23
CA PHE A 354 22.12 0.20 -2.36
C PHE A 354 22.83 1.38 -3.04
N LEU A 355 22.19 2.55 -3.07
CA LEU A 355 22.84 3.75 -3.59
C LEU A 355 23.87 4.30 -2.59
N GLU A 356 23.55 4.35 -1.30
CA GLU A 356 24.46 4.79 -0.22
C GLU A 356 25.76 3.95 -0.20
N ALA A 357 25.67 2.64 -0.43
CA ALA A 357 26.85 1.76 -0.46
C ALA A 357 27.89 2.19 -1.50
N ARG A 358 27.52 2.94 -2.52
CA ARG A 358 28.42 3.42 -3.58
C ARG A 358 29.25 4.63 -3.18
N GLY A 359 28.87 5.34 -2.11
CA GLY A 359 29.63 6.49 -1.62
C GLY A 359 30.00 7.47 -2.73
N SER A 360 31.24 7.95 -2.73
CA SER A 360 31.77 8.88 -3.76
C SER A 360 31.76 8.32 -5.19
N GLY A 361 31.56 7.00 -5.38
CA GLY A 361 31.41 6.35 -6.68
C GLY A 361 29.98 6.43 -7.26
N LEU A 362 28.99 6.94 -6.51
CA LEU A 362 27.59 6.95 -6.92
C LEU A 362 27.39 7.73 -8.25
N SER A 363 27.96 8.90 -8.38
CA SER A 363 27.81 9.73 -9.60
C SER A 363 28.31 9.02 -10.85
N GLN A 364 29.44 8.31 -10.77
CA GLN A 364 29.98 7.54 -11.88
C GLN A 364 29.09 6.34 -12.21
N TRP A 365 28.57 5.67 -11.21
CA TRP A 365 27.61 4.57 -11.40
C TRP A 365 26.32 5.05 -12.06
N VAL A 366 25.74 6.17 -11.61
CA VAL A 366 24.56 6.78 -12.23
C VAL A 366 24.83 7.16 -13.68
N ALA A 367 25.99 7.74 -13.98
CA ALA A 367 26.37 8.06 -15.36
C ALA A 367 26.43 6.82 -16.26
N ASP A 368 26.99 5.71 -15.75
CA ASP A 368 27.07 4.46 -16.48
C ASP A 368 25.69 3.82 -16.68
N VAL A 369 24.83 3.83 -15.65
CA VAL A 369 23.44 3.37 -15.78
C VAL A 369 22.67 4.23 -16.78
N ASN A 370 22.81 5.54 -16.72
CA ASN A 370 22.16 6.48 -17.65
C ASN A 370 22.62 6.30 -19.10
N GLY A 371 23.89 5.92 -19.30
CA GLY A 371 24.49 5.57 -20.59
C GLY A 371 24.18 4.14 -21.07
N ARG A 372 23.41 3.36 -20.31
CA ARG A 372 23.17 1.91 -20.54
C ARG A 372 24.45 1.10 -20.64
N GLY A 373 25.44 1.46 -19.84
CA GLY A 373 26.71 0.76 -19.73
C GLY A 373 26.63 -0.54 -18.90
N PRO A 374 27.78 -1.09 -18.49
CA PRO A 374 27.83 -2.32 -17.70
C PRO A 374 27.02 -2.29 -16.41
N ALA A 375 26.97 -1.14 -15.70
CA ALA A 375 26.18 -1.00 -14.48
C ALA A 375 24.69 -1.15 -14.73
N TYR A 376 24.17 -0.63 -15.87
CA TYR A 376 22.77 -0.82 -16.26
C TYR A 376 22.43 -2.31 -16.42
N ASN A 377 23.27 -3.07 -17.14
CA ASN A 377 23.04 -4.50 -17.34
C ASN A 377 23.09 -5.27 -16.01
N LYS A 378 23.97 -4.89 -15.10
CA LYS A 378 24.05 -5.48 -13.74
C LYS A 378 22.77 -5.20 -12.94
N VAL A 379 22.27 -3.96 -12.94
CA VAL A 379 21.02 -3.60 -12.25
C VAL A 379 19.84 -4.38 -12.80
N MET A 380 19.71 -4.47 -14.12
CA MET A 380 18.62 -5.23 -14.75
C MET A 380 18.70 -6.73 -14.45
N SER A 381 19.91 -7.30 -14.49
CA SER A 381 20.15 -8.68 -14.10
C SER A 381 19.81 -8.92 -12.64
N TRP A 382 20.20 -8.00 -11.78
CA TRP A 382 19.94 -8.05 -10.35
C TRP A 382 18.43 -7.99 -10.05
N TYR A 383 17.66 -7.05 -10.67
CA TYR A 383 16.20 -6.99 -10.52
C TYR A 383 15.54 -8.32 -10.86
N MET A 384 16.00 -8.98 -11.94
CA MET A 384 15.43 -10.25 -12.37
C MET A 384 15.87 -11.44 -11.50
N ASN A 385 17.14 -11.48 -11.08
CA ASN A 385 17.70 -12.64 -10.37
C ASN A 385 17.29 -12.64 -8.90
N GLU A 386 17.33 -11.47 -8.26
CA GLU A 386 16.99 -11.32 -6.85
C GLU A 386 15.48 -11.13 -6.61
N GLU A 387 14.71 -10.90 -7.68
CA GLU A 387 13.25 -10.68 -7.61
C GLU A 387 12.84 -9.50 -6.71
N LEU A 388 13.75 -8.55 -6.57
CA LEU A 388 13.51 -7.23 -6.01
C LEU A 388 12.96 -6.36 -7.13
N TYR A 389 11.73 -5.87 -7.04
CA TYR A 389 10.95 -5.12 -8.04
C TYR A 389 10.44 -5.91 -9.26
N LEU A 390 10.91 -7.14 -9.51
CA LEU A 390 10.42 -8.02 -10.57
C LEU A 390 10.23 -9.44 -10.02
N LEU A 391 9.01 -9.81 -9.65
CA LEU A 391 8.70 -11.12 -9.08
C LEU A 391 8.31 -12.11 -10.18
N LYS A 392 9.04 -13.22 -10.30
CA LYS A 392 8.80 -14.25 -11.30
C LYS A 392 7.50 -15.01 -11.03
N VAL A 393 6.72 -15.20 -12.09
CA VAL A 393 5.55 -16.08 -12.09
C VAL A 393 5.97 -17.43 -12.67
N TRP A 394 6.09 -18.42 -11.80
CA TRP A 394 6.41 -19.80 -12.20
C TRP A 394 5.12 -20.57 -12.40
N VAL A 395 5.04 -21.31 -13.49
CA VAL A 395 3.90 -22.17 -13.81
C VAL A 395 4.37 -23.62 -13.85
N GLU A 396 3.60 -24.53 -13.21
CA GLU A 396 3.85 -25.98 -13.29
C GLU A 396 3.44 -26.49 -14.66
N THR A 397 4.40 -26.98 -15.42
CA THR A 397 4.19 -27.59 -16.73
C THR A 397 4.44 -29.09 -16.67
N LYS A 398 4.19 -29.82 -17.75
CA LYS A 398 4.55 -31.25 -17.87
C LYS A 398 6.04 -31.54 -17.68
N ASP A 399 6.90 -30.52 -17.91
CA ASP A 399 8.37 -30.63 -17.80
C ASP A 399 8.90 -29.95 -16.52
N GLY A 400 8.05 -29.67 -15.53
CA GLY A 400 8.38 -28.98 -14.29
C GLY A 400 8.04 -27.50 -14.28
N TRP A 401 8.58 -26.76 -13.31
CA TRP A 401 8.31 -25.34 -13.12
C TRP A 401 9.05 -24.47 -14.13
N LYS A 402 8.32 -23.63 -14.87
CA LYS A 402 8.88 -22.67 -15.84
C LYS A 402 8.42 -21.25 -15.53
N VAL A 403 9.30 -20.27 -15.70
CA VAL A 403 8.93 -18.84 -15.63
C VAL A 403 8.09 -18.49 -16.85
N LYS A 404 6.87 -18.02 -16.65
CA LYS A 404 5.92 -17.65 -17.72
C LYS A 404 5.53 -16.17 -17.69
N GLY A 405 5.93 -15.44 -16.64
CA GLY A 405 5.66 -14.02 -16.52
C GLY A 405 6.46 -13.39 -15.38
N MET A 406 6.33 -12.06 -15.23
CA MET A 406 6.93 -11.31 -14.14
C MET A 406 5.94 -10.27 -13.63
N ILE A 407 5.74 -10.20 -12.33
CA ILE A 407 4.97 -9.16 -11.65
C ILE A 407 5.91 -8.00 -11.37
N ASN A 408 5.56 -6.81 -11.85
CA ASN A 408 6.32 -5.59 -11.59
C ASN A 408 5.93 -5.01 -10.23
N GLY A 409 6.92 -4.68 -9.42
CA GLY A 409 6.74 -3.91 -8.20
C GLY A 409 6.40 -2.46 -8.53
N GLY A 410 5.47 -1.91 -7.77
CA GLY A 410 5.17 -0.47 -7.74
C GLY A 410 5.87 0.21 -6.55
N GLY A 411 5.50 1.45 -6.27
CA GLY A 411 5.85 2.11 -5.02
C GLY A 411 5.12 1.49 -3.81
N PRO A 412 5.52 1.83 -2.58
CA PRO A 412 5.00 1.18 -1.38
C PRO A 412 3.62 1.69 -0.92
N CYS A 413 3.09 2.76 -1.49
CA CYS A 413 1.95 3.48 -0.92
C CYS A 413 0.60 3.07 -1.51
N ILE A 414 0.57 2.59 -2.77
CA ILE A 414 -0.68 2.18 -3.43
C ILE A 414 -0.45 1.05 -4.42
N SER A 415 -1.32 0.05 -4.39
CA SER A 415 -1.34 -1.03 -5.36
C SER A 415 -2.39 -0.79 -6.45
N LYS A 416 -2.07 -1.19 -7.66
CA LYS A 416 -3.01 -1.18 -8.79
C LYS A 416 -3.03 -2.54 -9.46
N ASP A 417 -4.19 -2.90 -10.00
CA ASP A 417 -4.35 -4.12 -10.75
C ASP A 417 -3.57 -4.07 -12.07
N LYS A 418 -2.86 -5.14 -12.37
CA LYS A 418 -2.10 -5.36 -13.61
C LYS A 418 -2.47 -6.69 -14.24
N ALA A 419 -2.45 -6.73 -15.55
CA ALA A 419 -2.64 -7.96 -16.32
C ALA A 419 -1.28 -8.57 -16.68
N TYR A 420 -1.16 -9.88 -16.52
CA TYR A 420 0.00 -10.67 -16.94
C TYR A 420 -0.49 -11.84 -17.79
N ILE A 421 -0.06 -11.88 -19.05
CA ILE A 421 -0.51 -12.88 -20.00
C ILE A 421 0.42 -14.07 -19.95
N LEU A 422 -0.11 -15.23 -19.55
CA LEU A 422 0.65 -16.45 -19.36
C LEU A 422 0.33 -17.44 -20.49
N ASP A 423 1.36 -17.89 -21.21
CA ASP A 423 1.25 -19.06 -22.07
C ASP A 423 1.22 -20.33 -21.21
N ILE A 424 0.11 -21.05 -21.27
CA ILE A 424 -0.12 -22.28 -20.52
C ILE A 424 -0.38 -23.49 -21.43
N SER A 425 0.03 -23.41 -22.69
CA SER A 425 -0.15 -24.47 -23.70
C SER A 425 0.51 -25.79 -23.32
N ASP A 426 1.58 -25.73 -22.50
CA ASP A 426 2.33 -26.87 -21.97
C ASP A 426 1.87 -27.32 -20.55
N VAL A 427 0.77 -26.75 -20.04
CA VAL A 427 0.20 -27.13 -18.73
C VAL A 427 -0.81 -28.26 -18.89
N ALA A 428 -0.55 -29.39 -18.25
CA ALA A 428 -1.44 -30.56 -18.27
C ALA A 428 -2.57 -30.45 -17.23
N GLY A 429 -3.65 -31.20 -17.44
CA GLY A 429 -4.72 -31.37 -16.48
C GLY A 429 -5.70 -30.20 -16.37
N LYS A 430 -6.46 -30.17 -15.28
CA LYS A 430 -7.56 -29.23 -15.02
C LYS A 430 -7.22 -28.16 -13.98
N VAL A 431 -5.98 -28.10 -13.52
CA VAL A 431 -5.50 -27.16 -12.52
C VAL A 431 -4.28 -26.43 -13.08
N LEU A 432 -4.33 -25.12 -13.03
CA LEU A 432 -3.17 -24.26 -13.26
C LEU A 432 -2.53 -23.98 -11.91
N LYS A 433 -1.28 -24.40 -11.72
CA LYS A 433 -0.53 -24.06 -10.51
C LYS A 433 0.48 -22.97 -10.82
N ILE A 434 0.42 -21.92 -10.02
CA ILE A 434 1.35 -20.79 -10.04
C ILE A 434 2.16 -20.81 -8.76
N LYS A 435 3.47 -20.63 -8.90
CA LYS A 435 4.40 -20.45 -7.79
C LYS A 435 5.01 -19.07 -7.84
N LEU A 436 5.04 -18.39 -6.70
CA LEU A 436 5.75 -17.15 -6.46
C LEU A 436 6.83 -17.38 -5.40
N ARG A 437 8.00 -16.76 -5.57
CA ARG A 437 9.10 -16.87 -4.61
C ARG A 437 9.60 -15.50 -4.15
N PRO A 438 8.72 -14.71 -3.49
CA PRO A 438 9.07 -13.37 -3.07
C PRO A 438 10.24 -13.38 -2.08
N PRO A 439 11.22 -12.46 -2.24
CA PRO A 439 12.20 -12.16 -1.20
C PRO A 439 11.50 -11.75 0.09
N VAL A 440 12.08 -12.17 1.22
CA VAL A 440 11.52 -11.89 2.53
C VAL A 440 11.28 -10.40 2.75
N ASN A 441 10.11 -10.06 3.28
CA ASN A 441 9.67 -8.70 3.62
C ASN A 441 9.67 -7.67 2.49
N PHE A 442 9.71 -8.10 1.23
CA PHE A 442 9.82 -7.16 0.10
C PHE A 442 8.49 -6.96 -0.64
N TRP A 443 7.63 -7.95 -0.68
CA TRP A 443 6.38 -7.94 -1.45
C TRP A 443 5.14 -7.99 -0.57
N MET A 444 4.14 -7.20 -0.95
CA MET A 444 2.77 -7.29 -0.47
C MET A 444 1.88 -7.80 -1.61
N LEU A 445 1.15 -8.89 -1.37
CA LEU A 445 0.27 -9.52 -2.33
C LEU A 445 -1.16 -9.48 -1.80
N ASN A 446 -2.06 -8.78 -2.49
CA ASN A 446 -3.44 -8.61 -2.07
C ASN A 446 -4.40 -9.52 -2.84
N HIS A 447 -4.40 -9.41 -4.18
CA HIS A 447 -5.37 -10.11 -5.00
C HIS A 447 -4.71 -10.74 -6.22
N LEU A 448 -4.91 -12.04 -6.37
CA LEU A 448 -4.47 -12.82 -7.52
C LEU A 448 -5.67 -13.59 -8.07
N ALA A 449 -5.97 -13.42 -9.35
CA ALA A 449 -7.06 -14.13 -10.01
C ALA A 449 -6.67 -14.47 -11.45
N VAL A 450 -7.28 -15.47 -12.05
CA VAL A 450 -7.09 -15.80 -13.46
C VAL A 450 -8.37 -15.67 -14.24
N ASP A 451 -8.27 -15.22 -15.47
CA ASP A 451 -9.36 -15.16 -16.44
C ASP A 451 -8.92 -15.82 -17.76
N TYR A 452 -9.80 -16.63 -18.31
CA TYR A 452 -9.59 -17.34 -19.58
C TYR A 452 -10.45 -16.79 -20.72
N SER A 453 -11.28 -15.76 -20.44
CA SER A 453 -12.09 -15.12 -21.46
C SER A 453 -11.21 -14.40 -22.48
N GLN A 454 -11.66 -14.33 -23.73
CA GLN A 454 -11.03 -13.48 -24.73
C GLN A 454 -11.31 -12.01 -24.42
N ASP A 455 -10.38 -11.13 -24.81
CA ASP A 455 -10.61 -9.71 -24.71
C ASP A 455 -11.78 -9.28 -25.59
N VAL A 456 -12.70 -8.51 -25.04
CA VAL A 456 -13.79 -7.90 -25.81
C VAL A 456 -13.35 -6.56 -26.40
N PRO A 457 -13.89 -6.14 -27.54
CA PRO A 457 -13.59 -4.83 -28.11
C PRO A 457 -13.98 -3.70 -27.15
N VAL A 458 -13.07 -2.75 -26.97
CA VAL A 458 -13.29 -1.54 -26.20
C VAL A 458 -12.93 -0.30 -27.02
N ARG A 459 -13.50 0.84 -26.67
CA ARG A 459 -13.14 2.12 -27.28
C ARG A 459 -12.19 2.86 -26.35
N ALA A 460 -10.93 2.98 -26.74
CA ALA A 460 -9.92 3.71 -25.99
C ALA A 460 -9.58 5.04 -26.70
N VAL A 461 -9.52 6.13 -25.95
CA VAL A 461 -9.17 7.47 -26.42
C VAL A 461 -8.08 8.03 -25.52
N GLU A 462 -6.91 8.32 -26.09
CA GLU A 462 -5.83 8.99 -25.36
C GLU A 462 -6.12 10.49 -25.24
N LEU A 463 -5.94 11.04 -24.05
CA LEU A 463 -6.22 12.44 -23.70
C LEU A 463 -4.89 13.13 -23.36
N SER A 464 -4.61 14.22 -24.04
CA SER A 464 -3.53 15.14 -23.68
C SER A 464 -4.04 16.25 -22.78
N ALA A 465 -3.17 16.76 -21.91
CA ALA A 465 -3.48 17.88 -21.03
C ALA A 465 -3.89 19.13 -21.84
N VAL A 466 -4.99 19.78 -21.43
CA VAL A 466 -5.40 21.09 -21.98
C VAL A 466 -4.86 22.24 -21.14
N THR A 467 -4.62 22.00 -19.84
CA THR A 467 -3.84 22.88 -18.98
C THR A 467 -2.92 22.03 -18.10
N ALA A 468 -1.74 22.54 -17.78
CA ALA A 468 -0.85 21.98 -16.78
C ALA A 468 -0.06 23.13 -16.15
N ILE A 469 -0.38 23.45 -14.90
CA ILE A 469 0.19 24.62 -14.21
C ILE A 469 0.95 24.13 -12.99
N ASP A 470 2.25 24.49 -12.92
CA ASP A 470 3.10 24.16 -11.77
C ASP A 470 2.86 25.09 -10.57
N GLN A 471 3.54 24.86 -9.46
CA GLN A 471 3.46 25.66 -8.24
C GLN A 471 3.89 27.12 -8.44
N ASN A 472 4.61 27.44 -9.51
CA ASN A 472 5.08 28.78 -9.85
C ASN A 472 4.13 29.51 -10.82
N GLY A 473 3.01 28.85 -11.21
CA GLY A 473 2.07 29.37 -12.18
C GLY A 473 2.54 29.24 -13.65
N GLN A 474 3.56 28.42 -13.92
CA GLN A 474 4.08 28.20 -15.26
C GLN A 474 3.29 27.10 -15.97
N ASP A 475 3.06 27.30 -17.27
CA ASP A 475 2.48 26.28 -18.14
C ASP A 475 3.55 25.23 -18.50
N VAL A 476 3.34 24.00 -18.01
CA VAL A 476 4.26 22.87 -18.19
C VAL A 476 3.69 21.78 -19.12
N ARG A 477 2.63 22.08 -19.90
CA ARG A 477 1.98 21.10 -20.79
C ARG A 477 2.95 20.46 -21.79
N ALA A 478 3.86 21.27 -22.35
CA ALA A 478 4.82 20.75 -23.32
C ALA A 478 5.69 19.64 -22.73
N ARG A 479 6.10 19.77 -21.48
CA ARG A 479 6.95 18.82 -20.75
C ARG A 479 6.26 17.49 -20.41
N LEU A 480 4.93 17.44 -20.52
CA LEU A 480 4.12 16.27 -20.22
C LEU A 480 3.55 15.62 -21.49
N ALA A 481 3.85 16.19 -22.66
CA ALA A 481 3.21 15.81 -23.93
C ALA A 481 3.80 14.54 -24.56
N ALA A 482 5.09 14.27 -24.38
CA ALA A 482 5.78 13.15 -25.03
C ALA A 482 7.00 12.72 -24.19
N MET A 483 7.46 11.49 -24.39
CA MET A 483 8.72 10.97 -23.84
C MET A 483 9.90 11.50 -24.65
N ASP A 484 10.40 12.70 -24.32
CA ASP A 484 11.50 13.36 -25.06
C ASP A 484 12.62 13.89 -24.16
N ASP A 485 12.58 13.55 -22.86
CA ASP A 485 13.50 13.98 -21.80
C ASP A 485 13.36 15.48 -21.40
N ASP A 486 12.39 16.26 -21.97
CA ASP A 486 12.02 17.59 -21.44
C ASP A 486 10.99 17.44 -20.31
N CYS A 487 11.45 17.03 -19.15
CA CYS A 487 10.60 16.64 -18.04
C CYS A 487 10.02 17.83 -17.27
N LEU A 488 8.82 17.65 -16.71
CA LEU A 488 8.41 18.39 -15.52
C LEU A 488 9.33 17.97 -14.37
N VAL A 489 10.09 18.93 -13.84
CA VAL A 489 11.03 18.71 -12.73
C VAL A 489 10.44 19.27 -11.45
N ALA A 490 10.33 18.43 -10.43
CA ALA A 490 9.90 18.78 -9.08
C ALA A 490 11.06 18.49 -8.10
N PRO A 491 11.99 19.46 -7.88
CA PRO A 491 13.21 19.24 -7.11
C PRO A 491 12.99 19.27 -5.60
N ASN A 492 11.88 19.82 -5.13
CA ASN A 492 11.65 20.01 -3.71
C ASN A 492 10.36 19.35 -3.26
N ARG A 493 10.37 18.91 -2.03
CA ARG A 493 9.15 18.50 -1.36
C ARG A 493 8.11 19.62 -1.37
N GLY A 494 6.87 19.30 -1.79
CA GLY A 494 5.77 20.25 -1.95
C GLY A 494 5.63 20.83 -3.36
N ASP A 495 6.59 20.59 -4.25
CA ASP A 495 6.45 20.93 -5.66
C ASP A 495 5.32 20.14 -6.30
N ARG A 496 4.55 20.78 -7.17
CA ARG A 496 3.32 20.16 -7.73
C ARG A 496 2.94 20.78 -9.07
N ALA A 497 2.11 20.05 -9.82
CA ALA A 497 1.43 20.57 -10.99
C ALA A 497 -0.03 20.11 -11.02
N GLU A 498 -0.96 21.04 -11.25
CA GLU A 498 -2.37 20.73 -11.53
C GLU A 498 -2.58 20.60 -13.03
N ILE A 499 -3.14 19.46 -13.45
CA ILE A 499 -3.28 19.08 -14.85
C ILE A 499 -4.76 18.82 -15.15
N THR A 500 -5.27 19.46 -16.19
CA THR A 500 -6.67 19.28 -16.65
C THR A 500 -6.71 18.63 -18.03
N PHE A 501 -7.64 17.70 -18.19
CA PHE A 501 -7.95 17.02 -19.43
C PHE A 501 -9.42 17.24 -19.79
N LEU A 502 -9.74 17.27 -21.09
CA LEU A 502 -11.13 17.27 -21.52
C LEU A 502 -11.70 15.84 -21.54
N ALA A 503 -12.84 15.68 -20.91
CA ALA A 503 -13.56 14.41 -20.95
C ALA A 503 -14.22 14.23 -22.32
N PRO A 504 -13.91 13.14 -23.07
CA PRO A 504 -14.61 12.88 -24.33
C PRO A 504 -16.05 12.42 -24.05
N ALA A 505 -16.95 12.60 -25.00
CA ALA A 505 -18.28 12.04 -24.90
C ALA A 505 -18.20 10.53 -24.67
N GLN A 506 -18.88 10.05 -23.64
CA GLN A 506 -18.98 8.62 -23.33
C GLN A 506 -19.95 7.95 -24.30
N ALA A 507 -19.61 6.75 -24.73
CA ALA A 507 -20.50 5.99 -25.60
C ALA A 507 -21.72 5.49 -24.82
N ASP A 508 -22.89 5.59 -25.43
CA ASP A 508 -24.17 5.22 -24.81
C ASP A 508 -24.16 3.75 -24.36
N GLY A 509 -24.64 3.52 -23.14
CA GLY A 509 -24.80 2.19 -22.56
C GLY A 509 -23.48 1.52 -22.10
N LEU A 510 -22.34 2.17 -22.27
CA LEU A 510 -21.03 1.69 -21.79
C LEU A 510 -20.64 2.34 -20.45
N GLU A 511 -19.82 1.66 -19.69
CA GLU A 511 -19.09 2.22 -18.55
C GLU A 511 -17.74 2.75 -19.01
N ARG A 512 -17.14 3.61 -18.19
CA ARG A 512 -15.84 4.21 -18.48
C ARG A 512 -14.84 3.94 -17.37
N THR A 513 -13.68 3.44 -17.75
CA THR A 513 -12.48 3.39 -16.91
C THR A 513 -11.47 4.39 -17.44
N ILE A 514 -10.88 5.19 -16.56
CA ILE A 514 -9.77 6.07 -16.92
C ILE A 514 -8.46 5.40 -16.49
N LEU A 515 -7.52 5.30 -17.43
CA LEU A 515 -6.17 4.84 -17.16
C LEU A 515 -5.21 6.04 -17.20
N LEU A 516 -4.28 6.07 -16.26
CA LEU A 516 -3.09 6.91 -16.29
C LEU A 516 -2.02 6.24 -17.14
N LYS A 517 -1.34 7.02 -17.97
CA LYS A 517 -0.02 6.72 -18.55
C LYS A 517 0.94 7.76 -18.03
N ALA A 518 1.91 7.37 -17.21
CA ALA A 518 2.93 8.27 -16.71
C ALA A 518 4.31 7.67 -16.92
N SER A 519 5.25 8.49 -17.43
CA SER A 519 6.64 8.11 -17.67
C SER A 519 7.56 9.03 -16.90
N GLY A 520 8.57 8.47 -16.24
CA GLY A 520 9.50 9.28 -15.47
C GLY A 520 10.50 8.47 -14.65
N TYR A 521 11.19 9.19 -13.80
CA TYR A 521 12.17 8.68 -12.84
C TYR A 521 12.35 9.70 -11.70
N TYR A 522 13.15 9.35 -10.70
CA TYR A 522 13.49 10.25 -9.60
C TYR A 522 14.93 10.06 -9.14
N ASP A 523 15.50 11.10 -8.56
CA ASP A 523 16.82 11.07 -7.94
C ASP A 523 16.67 11.28 -6.43
N ILE A 524 17.10 10.30 -5.64
CA ILE A 524 17.09 10.35 -4.18
C ILE A 524 18.20 11.31 -3.72
N HIS A 525 17.89 12.27 -2.85
CA HIS A 525 18.89 13.15 -2.25
C HIS A 525 19.71 12.37 -1.21
N LEU A 526 20.94 12.04 -1.55
CA LEU A 526 21.86 11.27 -0.72
C LEU A 526 23.13 12.06 -0.42
N ASP A 527 23.61 11.97 0.81
CA ASP A 527 24.98 12.36 1.12
C ASP A 527 25.92 11.23 0.68
N ALA A 528 26.45 11.34 -0.53
CA ALA A 528 27.34 10.36 -1.15
C ALA A 528 28.82 10.63 -0.88
N GLY A 529 29.17 11.39 0.16
CA GLY A 529 30.55 11.79 0.47
C GLY A 529 31.48 10.70 1.06
N GLY A 530 30.94 9.52 1.41
CA GLY A 530 31.70 8.42 2.02
C GLY A 530 32.47 7.57 1.01
N GLU A 531 33.40 6.75 1.51
CA GLU A 531 34.11 5.77 0.69
C GLU A 531 33.14 4.68 0.19
N PRO A 532 33.30 4.21 -1.07
CA PRO A 532 32.50 3.10 -1.58
C PRO A 532 32.69 1.82 -0.76
N GLN A 533 31.60 1.15 -0.40
CA GLN A 533 31.61 -0.14 0.28
C GLN A 533 31.86 -1.26 -0.76
N THR A 534 33.06 -1.31 -1.29
CA THR A 534 33.44 -2.16 -2.45
C THR A 534 33.12 -3.62 -2.23
N GLU A 535 33.39 -4.17 -1.04
CA GLU A 535 33.12 -5.59 -0.71
C GLU A 535 31.59 -5.89 -0.79
N ILE A 536 30.75 -4.97 -0.28
CA ILE A 536 29.29 -5.11 -0.33
C ILE A 536 28.80 -5.04 -1.78
N ILE A 537 29.31 -4.07 -2.55
CA ILE A 537 28.96 -3.90 -3.96
C ILE A 537 29.34 -5.14 -4.77
N GLU A 538 30.56 -5.65 -4.60
CA GLU A 538 31.05 -6.85 -5.28
C GLU A 538 30.21 -8.09 -4.95
N LYS A 539 29.84 -8.27 -3.69
CA LYS A 539 28.96 -9.36 -3.26
C LYS A 539 27.54 -9.22 -3.84
N MET A 540 26.98 -8.00 -3.83
CA MET A 540 25.68 -7.75 -4.45
C MET A 540 25.68 -8.05 -5.96
N ASP A 541 26.78 -7.73 -6.64
CA ASP A 541 26.92 -7.91 -8.08
C ASP A 541 27.17 -9.36 -8.50
N ASN A 542 27.78 -10.19 -7.64
CA ASN A 542 28.35 -11.48 -8.04
C ASN A 542 27.86 -12.68 -7.19
N GLU A 543 27.26 -12.44 -6.01
CA GLU A 543 26.87 -13.50 -5.10
C GLU A 543 25.33 -13.63 -5.02
N PRO A 544 24.72 -14.68 -5.63
CA PRO A 544 23.28 -14.87 -5.60
C PRO A 544 22.72 -14.91 -4.18
N GLY A 545 21.62 -14.19 -3.94
CA GLY A 545 20.93 -14.09 -2.66
C GLY A 545 21.59 -13.11 -1.67
N PHE A 546 22.78 -12.59 -1.95
CA PHE A 546 23.43 -11.63 -1.04
C PHE A 546 22.66 -10.33 -0.92
N ALA A 547 22.10 -9.82 -2.02
CA ALA A 547 21.32 -8.60 -2.00
C ALA A 547 20.07 -8.72 -1.09
N VAL A 548 19.40 -9.86 -1.12
CA VAL A 548 18.24 -10.14 -0.23
C VAL A 548 18.71 -10.26 1.22
N GLN A 549 19.82 -10.94 1.47
CA GLN A 549 20.42 -11.05 2.81
C GLN A 549 20.82 -9.69 3.38
N PHE A 550 21.49 -8.88 2.58
CA PHE A 550 21.86 -7.51 2.95
C PHE A 550 20.60 -6.69 3.26
N ALA A 551 19.60 -6.73 2.39
CA ALA A 551 18.35 -6.02 2.57
C ALA A 551 17.66 -6.42 3.89
N LEU A 552 17.57 -7.71 4.21
CA LEU A 552 16.99 -8.18 5.46
C LEU A 552 17.76 -7.70 6.69
N LYS A 553 19.11 -7.78 6.64
CA LYS A 553 19.95 -7.30 7.75
C LYS A 553 19.79 -5.80 7.99
N GLU A 554 19.71 -5.00 6.94
CA GLU A 554 19.47 -3.55 7.06
C GLU A 554 18.08 -3.26 7.59
N TYR A 555 17.05 -4.01 7.16
CA TYR A 555 15.70 -3.91 7.72
C TYR A 555 15.68 -4.17 9.22
N LEU A 556 16.30 -5.24 9.68
CA LEU A 556 16.35 -5.58 11.11
C LEU A 556 17.07 -4.50 11.94
N LYS A 557 18.13 -3.91 11.41
CA LYS A 557 18.81 -2.76 12.05
C LYS A 557 17.90 -1.55 12.12
N TRP A 558 17.20 -1.23 11.05
CA TRP A 558 16.26 -0.12 11.00
C TRP A 558 15.10 -0.34 11.98
N GLU A 559 14.48 -1.52 11.99
CA GLU A 559 13.42 -1.88 12.93
C GLU A 559 13.88 -1.77 14.38
N ALA A 560 15.09 -2.27 14.70
CA ALA A 560 15.67 -2.14 16.02
C ALA A 560 15.90 -0.67 16.41
N SER A 561 16.31 0.19 15.47
CA SER A 561 16.47 1.62 15.71
C SER A 561 15.15 2.32 16.01
N LEU A 562 14.07 1.94 15.33
CA LEU A 562 12.73 2.46 15.60
C LEU A 562 12.23 2.06 17.00
N ARG A 563 12.42 0.80 17.39
CA ARG A 563 12.07 0.32 18.74
C ARG A 563 12.85 1.07 19.81
N ALA A 564 14.16 1.25 19.64
CA ALA A 564 15.01 1.99 20.56
C ALA A 564 14.63 3.49 20.67
N ARG A 565 14.13 4.11 19.60
CA ARG A 565 13.59 5.48 19.64
C ARG A 565 12.27 5.52 20.40
N ALA A 566 11.37 4.55 20.16
CA ALA A 566 10.08 4.46 20.85
C ALA A 566 10.21 4.20 22.36
N GLU A 567 11.27 3.51 22.82
CA GLU A 567 11.52 3.26 24.24
C GLU A 567 12.11 4.48 24.99
N LYS A 568 12.68 5.45 24.25
CA LYS A 568 13.25 6.69 24.83
C LYS A 568 12.24 7.81 25.02
N HIS A 569 11.05 7.65 24.49
CA HIS A 569 9.92 8.60 24.58
C HIS A 569 8.73 8.01 25.32
#